data_0b7e09f6a11bdcb994cf015201601a1a
#
_entry.id   0b7e09f6a11bdcb994cf015201601a1a
#
_cell.length_a   1.000
_cell.length_b   1.000
_cell.length_c   1.000
_cell.angle_alpha   90.00
_cell.angle_beta   90.00
_cell.angle_gamma   90.00
#
_symmetry.space_group_name_H-M   'P 1'
#
loop_
_entity.id
_entity.type
_entity.pdbx_description
1 polymer ?
#
loop_
_entity_poly.entity_id
_entity_poly.type
_entity_poly.pdbx_seq_one_letter_code
_entity_poly.pdbx_strand_id
1 'polypeptide(L)'
;PPRWESRAGLRFSYQTGVRVEQVKQFKTYGEQVELLRQRGMRVNDPQHAETLLARLNYYRLSGYWYPMRRFSQDDGIARDEFVEGASFALVVALYGFDEQLRHNVFIELDRVELAIRTKLGHELGRLDPLIYLDPQRLSARARQRNKDGRSVHEVWLRKYQSALKASKEDFVAHHKSKYGGALPIWAAVEIMDWGILSYLYGM
;
A
#
# COMPACT_ATOMS: atom_id res chain seq x y z
N PRO A 1 -28.93 -10.99 -26.93
CA PRO A 1 -28.71 -9.84 -26.07
C PRO A 1 -29.07 -10.17 -24.63
N PRO A 2 -28.21 -9.91 -23.64
CA PRO A 2 -28.51 -10.21 -22.25
C PRO A 2 -29.51 -9.23 -21.68
N ARG A 3 -30.49 -9.76 -20.96
CA ARG A 3 -31.62 -9.07 -20.30
C ARG A 3 -31.17 -8.36 -19.02
N TRP A 4 -30.51 -7.22 -19.13
CA TRP A 4 -30.31 -6.33 -17.97
C TRP A 4 -30.80 -4.89 -18.18
N GLU A 5 -31.43 -4.62 -19.33
CA GLU A 5 -32.13 -3.37 -19.59
C GLU A 5 -33.54 -3.45 -18.98
N SER A 6 -33.66 -3.04 -17.77
CA SER A 6 -34.80 -2.35 -17.11
C SER A 6 -34.91 -2.73 -15.64
N ARG A 7 -34.16 -2.08 -14.78
CA ARG A 7 -34.62 -1.76 -13.43
C ARG A 7 -34.10 -0.38 -13.05
N ALA A 8 -34.79 0.64 -13.56
CA ALA A 8 -34.82 1.95 -12.93
C ALA A 8 -35.35 1.75 -11.50
N GLY A 9 -34.64 2.29 -10.51
CA GLY A 9 -35.19 2.54 -9.21
C GLY A 9 -34.76 1.65 -8.04
N LEU A 10 -33.49 1.34 -7.86
CA LEU A 10 -33.00 0.99 -6.53
C LEU A 10 -32.30 2.21 -5.92
N ARG A 11 -33.11 3.05 -5.22
CA ARG A 11 -32.56 4.00 -4.26
C ARG A 11 -32.00 3.21 -3.08
N PHE A 12 -30.69 3.02 -3.03
CA PHE A 12 -30.03 2.62 -1.80
C PHE A 12 -30.06 3.83 -0.83
N SER A 13 -30.97 3.80 0.12
CA SER A 13 -30.91 4.72 1.26
C SER A 13 -29.80 4.23 2.21
N TYR A 14 -28.63 4.85 2.12
CA TYR A 14 -27.63 4.71 3.17
C TYR A 14 -28.12 5.51 4.39
N GLN A 15 -28.63 4.81 5.41
CA GLN A 15 -28.89 5.37 6.74
C GLN A 15 -27.55 5.54 7.51
N THR A 16 -26.64 6.30 6.97
CA THR A 16 -25.54 6.88 7.72
C THR A 16 -25.77 8.38 7.65
N GLY A 17 -25.92 9.07 8.80
CA GLY A 17 -26.22 10.50 8.92
C GLY A 17 -25.17 11.44 8.32
N VAL A 18 -24.52 11.05 7.24
CA VAL A 18 -23.66 11.85 6.39
C VAL A 18 -24.55 12.58 5.40
N ARG A 19 -24.68 13.91 5.52
CA ARG A 19 -25.24 14.75 4.45
C ARG A 19 -24.44 14.52 3.18
N VAL A 20 -25.01 13.79 2.22
CA VAL A 20 -24.48 13.66 0.87
C VAL A 20 -24.82 14.96 0.13
N GLU A 21 -24.04 16.02 0.37
CA GLU A 21 -24.35 17.34 -0.18
C GLU A 21 -24.21 17.42 -1.69
N GLN A 22 -23.35 16.69 -2.34
CA GLN A 22 -23.31 16.50 -3.80
C GLN A 22 -22.28 15.42 -4.18
N VAL A 23 -22.73 14.28 -4.65
CA VAL A 23 -21.85 13.29 -5.28
C VAL A 23 -21.51 13.77 -6.68
N LYS A 24 -20.23 13.76 -7.04
CA LYS A 24 -19.80 14.07 -8.42
C LYS A 24 -20.48 13.11 -9.40
N GLN A 25 -21.01 13.66 -10.49
CA GLN A 25 -21.63 12.86 -11.54
C GLN A 25 -20.62 11.97 -12.23
N PHE A 26 -21.04 10.78 -12.61
CA PHE A 26 -20.27 9.87 -13.44
C PHE A 26 -19.94 10.54 -14.79
N LYS A 27 -18.73 10.28 -15.30
CA LYS A 27 -18.25 10.70 -16.62
C LYS A 27 -17.64 9.51 -17.34
N THR A 28 -18.04 9.31 -18.59
CA THR A 28 -17.40 8.39 -19.51
C THR A 28 -15.94 8.78 -19.75
N TYR A 29 -15.12 7.89 -20.29
CA TYR A 29 -13.71 8.20 -20.56
C TYR A 29 -13.56 9.34 -21.57
N GLY A 30 -14.42 9.39 -22.62
CA GLY A 30 -14.46 10.50 -23.56
C GLY A 30 -14.79 11.84 -22.89
N GLU A 31 -15.80 11.87 -22.01
CA GLU A 31 -16.14 13.07 -21.22
C GLU A 31 -15.02 13.49 -20.28
N GLN A 32 -14.25 12.53 -19.74
CA GLN A 32 -13.08 12.83 -18.92
C GLN A 32 -11.95 13.46 -19.76
N VAL A 33 -11.69 12.95 -20.97
CA VAL A 33 -10.72 13.52 -21.90
C VAL A 33 -11.14 14.94 -22.28
N GLU A 34 -12.40 15.14 -22.64
CA GLU A 34 -12.91 16.46 -23.00
C GLU A 34 -12.82 17.46 -21.83
N LEU A 35 -13.11 17.02 -20.62
CA LEU A 35 -12.94 17.83 -19.41
C LEU A 35 -11.48 18.29 -19.23
N LEU A 36 -10.50 17.40 -19.45
CA LEU A 36 -9.07 17.75 -19.38
C LEU A 36 -8.69 18.80 -20.43
N ARG A 37 -9.21 18.68 -21.67
CA ARG A 37 -9.00 19.65 -22.74
C ARG A 37 -9.61 21.00 -22.42
N GLN A 38 -10.85 21.04 -21.94
CA GLN A 38 -11.54 22.26 -21.51
C GLN A 38 -10.78 23.01 -20.41
N ARG A 39 -10.07 22.28 -19.55
CA ARG A 39 -9.23 22.84 -18.50
C ARG A 39 -7.83 23.26 -18.98
N GLY A 40 -7.55 23.16 -20.26
CA GLY A 40 -6.29 23.60 -20.88
C GLY A 40 -5.20 22.55 -20.99
N MET A 41 -5.48 21.27 -20.75
CA MET A 41 -4.52 20.20 -20.96
C MET A 41 -4.46 19.83 -22.45
N ARG A 42 -3.25 19.79 -23.02
CA ARG A 42 -3.05 19.33 -24.41
C ARG A 42 -3.17 17.80 -24.45
N VAL A 43 -4.15 17.31 -25.24
CA VAL A 43 -4.37 15.89 -25.51
C VAL A 43 -4.29 15.70 -27.03
N ASN A 44 -3.16 15.18 -27.52
CA ASN A 44 -2.89 15.01 -28.94
C ASN A 44 -3.67 13.84 -29.56
N ASP A 45 -3.85 12.76 -28.80
CA ASP A 45 -4.58 11.56 -29.20
C ASP A 45 -5.68 11.25 -28.16
N PRO A 46 -6.92 11.70 -28.41
CA PRO A 46 -8.04 11.44 -27.50
C PRO A 46 -8.36 9.96 -27.32
N GLN A 47 -8.29 9.13 -28.35
CA GLN A 47 -8.62 7.70 -28.28
C GLN A 47 -7.59 6.95 -27.42
N HIS A 48 -6.32 7.27 -27.60
CA HIS A 48 -5.27 6.73 -26.75
C HIS A 48 -5.44 7.18 -25.30
N ALA A 49 -5.80 8.44 -25.07
CA ALA A 49 -6.06 8.96 -23.73
C ALA A 49 -7.25 8.26 -23.05
N GLU A 50 -8.35 7.98 -23.77
CA GLU A 50 -9.48 7.19 -23.26
C GLU A 50 -9.05 5.78 -22.86
N THR A 51 -8.26 5.11 -23.70
CA THR A 51 -7.71 3.76 -23.40
C THR A 51 -6.87 3.76 -22.14
N LEU A 52 -6.03 4.79 -21.96
CA LEU A 52 -5.21 4.91 -20.73
C LEU A 52 -6.05 5.24 -19.50
N LEU A 53 -7.06 6.10 -19.61
CA LEU A 53 -7.99 6.39 -18.51
C LEU A 53 -8.79 5.16 -18.09
N ALA A 54 -9.20 4.32 -19.03
CA ALA A 54 -9.88 3.05 -18.75
C ALA A 54 -8.98 2.06 -17.99
N ARG A 55 -7.68 2.06 -18.27
CA ARG A 55 -6.69 1.16 -17.67
C ARG A 55 -6.13 1.67 -16.34
N LEU A 56 -5.87 2.98 -16.22
CA LEU A 56 -5.14 3.57 -15.11
C LEU A 56 -6.02 4.31 -14.10
N ASN A 57 -7.27 4.62 -14.45
CA ASN A 57 -8.21 5.42 -13.69
C ASN A 57 -7.84 6.92 -13.62
N TYR A 58 -8.84 7.78 -13.81
CA TYR A 58 -8.72 9.25 -13.74
C TYR A 58 -8.08 9.74 -12.43
N TYR A 59 -8.53 9.23 -11.28
CA TYR A 59 -8.04 9.68 -9.99
C TYR A 59 -6.58 9.29 -9.75
N ARG A 60 -6.12 8.15 -10.26
CA ARG A 60 -4.71 7.78 -10.18
C ARG A 60 -3.84 8.74 -10.97
N LEU A 61 -4.23 9.06 -12.20
CA LEU A 61 -3.50 10.00 -13.03
C LEU A 61 -3.59 11.44 -12.51
N SER A 62 -4.65 11.79 -11.76
CA SER A 62 -4.80 13.14 -11.21
C SER A 62 -3.69 13.57 -10.25
N GLY A 63 -3.04 12.64 -9.58
CA GLY A 63 -1.87 12.92 -8.76
C GLY A 63 -0.68 13.44 -9.56
N TYR A 64 -0.50 12.93 -10.79
CA TYR A 64 0.62 13.32 -11.67
C TYR A 64 0.40 14.64 -12.39
N TRP A 65 -0.84 15.03 -12.66
CA TRP A 65 -1.12 16.36 -13.23
C TRP A 65 -1.46 17.42 -12.19
N TYR A 66 -1.57 17.07 -10.91
CA TYR A 66 -1.85 18.06 -9.86
C TYR A 66 -0.84 19.22 -9.84
N PRO A 67 0.49 18.97 -9.97
CA PRO A 67 1.49 20.05 -10.03
C PRO A 67 1.37 20.94 -11.31
N MET A 68 0.65 20.47 -12.34
CA MET A 68 0.42 21.23 -13.57
C MET A 68 -0.85 22.10 -13.51
N ARG A 69 -1.57 22.11 -12.39
CA ARG A 69 -2.71 23.02 -12.18
C ARG A 69 -2.23 24.43 -11.92
N ARG A 70 -3.07 25.39 -12.24
CA ARG A 70 -2.88 26.77 -11.80
C ARG A 70 -3.18 26.87 -10.30
N PHE A 71 -2.30 27.51 -9.57
CA PHE A 71 -2.50 27.81 -8.16
C PHE A 71 -2.82 29.29 -8.02
N SER A 72 -3.81 29.62 -7.21
CA SER A 72 -4.13 31.01 -6.86
C SER A 72 -2.98 31.61 -6.04
N GLN A 73 -2.62 32.84 -6.34
CA GLN A 73 -1.59 33.56 -5.58
C GLN A 73 -2.10 34.03 -4.22
N ASP A 74 -3.42 34.19 -4.07
CA ASP A 74 -4.04 34.74 -2.85
C ASP A 74 -4.21 33.68 -1.75
N ASP A 75 -4.63 32.47 -2.12
CA ASP A 75 -5.01 31.41 -1.18
C ASP A 75 -4.20 30.11 -1.34
N GLY A 76 -3.32 30.02 -2.36
CA GLY A 76 -2.53 28.83 -2.66
C GLY A 76 -3.35 27.61 -3.11
N ILE A 77 -4.65 27.79 -3.37
CA ILE A 77 -5.54 26.69 -3.74
C ILE A 77 -5.40 26.38 -5.24
N ALA A 78 -5.30 25.09 -5.57
CA ALA A 78 -5.27 24.63 -6.95
C ALA A 78 -6.61 24.91 -7.64
N ARG A 79 -6.56 25.63 -8.76
CA ARG A 79 -7.71 25.85 -9.65
C ARG A 79 -7.91 24.63 -10.55
N ASP A 80 -9.04 24.60 -11.24
CA ASP A 80 -9.35 23.50 -12.18
C ASP A 80 -8.55 23.56 -13.50
N GLU A 81 -8.08 24.74 -13.85
CA GLU A 81 -7.31 25.00 -15.06
C GLU A 81 -5.84 24.55 -14.92
N PHE A 82 -5.27 24.16 -16.05
CA PHE A 82 -3.87 23.79 -16.16
C PHE A 82 -3.00 24.99 -16.59
N VAL A 83 -1.72 24.93 -16.20
CA VAL A 83 -0.72 25.88 -16.70
C VAL A 83 -0.45 25.65 -18.18
N GLU A 84 0.08 26.68 -18.86
CA GLU A 84 0.52 26.55 -20.25
C GLU A 84 1.57 25.44 -20.40
N GLY A 85 1.48 24.65 -21.45
CA GLY A 85 2.36 23.50 -21.70
C GLY A 85 1.97 22.19 -21.00
N ALA A 86 0.97 22.19 -20.11
CA ALA A 86 0.46 20.95 -19.53
C ALA A 86 -0.02 20.01 -20.62
N SER A 87 0.43 18.75 -20.59
CA SER A 87 0.05 17.76 -21.60
C SER A 87 -0.19 16.38 -20.98
N PHE A 88 -1.17 15.69 -21.54
CA PHE A 88 -1.49 14.31 -21.12
C PHE A 88 -0.32 13.35 -21.38
N ALA A 89 0.45 13.57 -22.45
CA ALA A 89 1.64 12.78 -22.76
C ALA A 89 2.71 12.89 -21.64
N LEU A 90 2.93 14.10 -21.08
CA LEU A 90 3.84 14.29 -19.97
C LEU A 90 3.35 13.57 -18.71
N VAL A 91 2.05 13.61 -18.42
CA VAL A 91 1.43 12.87 -17.30
C VAL A 91 1.68 11.37 -17.44
N VAL A 92 1.48 10.81 -18.63
CA VAL A 92 1.71 9.39 -18.90
C VAL A 92 3.20 9.02 -18.76
N ALA A 93 4.10 9.89 -19.23
CA ALA A 93 5.55 9.69 -19.08
C ALA A 93 5.97 9.70 -17.60
N LEU A 94 5.44 10.62 -16.79
CA LEU A 94 5.70 10.66 -15.34
C LEU A 94 5.14 9.42 -14.63
N TYR A 95 3.94 8.98 -15.00
CA TYR A 95 3.36 7.75 -14.47
C TYR A 95 4.25 6.54 -14.80
N GLY A 96 4.70 6.41 -16.05
CA GLY A 96 5.56 5.30 -16.49
C GLY A 96 6.92 5.32 -15.78
N PHE A 97 7.52 6.49 -15.59
CA PHE A 97 8.75 6.64 -14.81
C PHE A 97 8.55 6.16 -13.36
N ASP A 98 7.49 6.61 -12.69
CA ASP A 98 7.18 6.24 -11.32
C ASP A 98 6.87 4.74 -11.20
N GLU A 99 6.18 4.14 -12.19
CA GLU A 99 5.93 2.70 -12.24
C GLU A 99 7.24 1.90 -12.33
N GLN A 100 8.17 2.30 -13.20
CA GLN A 100 9.49 1.66 -13.31
C GLN A 100 10.33 1.84 -12.05
N LEU A 101 10.31 3.05 -11.47
CA LEU A 101 11.02 3.33 -10.22
C LEU A 101 10.51 2.43 -9.09
N ARG A 102 9.20 2.35 -8.92
CA ARG A 102 8.60 1.43 -7.92
C ARG A 102 9.00 -0.01 -8.16
N HIS A 103 8.93 -0.48 -9.40
CA HIS A 103 9.30 -1.85 -9.75
C HIS A 103 10.75 -2.17 -9.36
N ASN A 104 11.69 -1.29 -9.71
CA ASN A 104 13.10 -1.47 -9.38
C ASN A 104 13.34 -1.43 -7.86
N VAL A 105 12.69 -0.49 -7.15
CA VAL A 105 12.78 -0.38 -5.70
C VAL A 105 12.24 -1.65 -5.02
N PHE A 106 11.12 -2.20 -5.50
CA PHE A 106 10.57 -3.44 -4.93
C PHE A 106 11.49 -4.64 -5.10
N ILE A 107 12.16 -4.77 -6.27
CA ILE A 107 13.14 -5.84 -6.50
C ILE A 107 14.30 -5.75 -5.49
N GLU A 108 14.82 -4.56 -5.25
CA GLU A 108 15.93 -4.37 -4.30
C GLU A 108 15.48 -4.55 -2.85
N LEU A 109 14.26 -4.12 -2.50
CA LEU A 109 13.69 -4.34 -1.17
C LEU A 109 13.49 -5.82 -0.87
N ASP A 110 13.08 -6.63 -1.84
CA ASP A 110 12.96 -8.09 -1.70
C ASP A 110 14.32 -8.72 -1.34
N ARG A 111 15.39 -8.31 -2.01
CA ARG A 111 16.75 -8.77 -1.70
C ARG A 111 17.21 -8.36 -0.29
N VAL A 112 16.90 -7.14 0.12
CA VAL A 112 17.22 -6.64 1.45
C VAL A 112 16.42 -7.39 2.52
N GLU A 113 15.14 -7.63 2.26
CA GLU A 113 14.30 -8.42 3.17
C GLU A 113 14.85 -9.83 3.36
N LEU A 114 15.17 -10.52 2.29
CA LEU A 114 15.75 -11.88 2.34
C LEU A 114 17.07 -11.89 3.11
N ALA A 115 17.96 -10.93 2.86
CA ALA A 115 19.23 -10.82 3.57
C ALA A 115 19.05 -10.58 5.07
N ILE A 116 18.12 -9.71 5.47
CA ILE A 116 17.82 -9.46 6.88
C ILE A 116 17.20 -10.70 7.53
N ARG A 117 16.24 -11.34 6.87
CA ARG A 117 15.59 -12.58 7.32
C ARG A 117 16.62 -13.67 7.61
N THR A 118 17.49 -13.94 6.65
CA THR A 118 18.55 -14.94 6.77
C THR A 118 19.53 -14.62 7.89
N LYS A 119 20.01 -13.37 7.98
CA LYS A 119 20.93 -12.94 9.03
C LYS A 119 20.33 -12.98 10.42
N LEU A 120 19.11 -12.49 10.60
CA LEU A 120 18.42 -12.57 11.90
C LEU A 120 18.20 -14.01 12.33
N GLY A 121 17.73 -14.88 11.45
CA GLY A 121 17.56 -16.29 11.73
C GLY A 121 18.88 -16.96 12.20
N HIS A 122 19.96 -16.67 11.48
CA HIS A 122 21.27 -17.26 11.78
C HIS A 122 21.90 -16.68 13.07
N GLU A 123 22.04 -15.34 13.16
CA GLU A 123 22.77 -14.71 14.27
C GLU A 123 22.05 -14.84 15.60
N LEU A 124 20.73 -14.65 15.62
CA LEU A 124 19.96 -14.86 16.84
C LEU A 124 19.86 -16.34 17.20
N GLY A 125 19.71 -17.21 16.18
CA GLY A 125 19.64 -18.66 16.38
C GLY A 125 20.93 -19.26 16.97
N ARG A 126 22.08 -18.69 16.64
CA ARG A 126 23.38 -19.06 17.22
C ARG A 126 23.47 -18.78 18.72
N LEU A 127 22.74 -17.74 19.21
CA LEU A 127 22.69 -17.38 20.62
C LEU A 127 21.67 -18.23 21.37
N ASP A 128 20.46 -18.36 20.82
CA ASP A 128 19.38 -19.19 21.37
C ASP A 128 18.25 -19.31 20.34
N PRO A 129 17.74 -20.52 20.10
CA PRO A 129 16.62 -20.73 19.16
C PRO A 129 15.36 -19.92 19.49
N LEU A 130 15.11 -19.59 20.73
CA LEU A 130 13.91 -18.89 21.20
C LEU A 130 14.18 -17.50 21.78
N ILE A 131 15.37 -16.94 21.56
CA ILE A 131 15.80 -15.63 22.09
C ILE A 131 14.78 -14.52 21.82
N TYR A 132 14.11 -14.56 20.69
CA TYR A 132 13.14 -13.56 20.26
C TYR A 132 11.86 -13.52 21.13
N LEU A 133 11.63 -14.54 21.97
CA LEU A 133 10.50 -14.59 22.92
C LEU A 133 10.83 -13.92 24.25
N ASP A 134 12.11 -13.67 24.53
CA ASP A 134 12.54 -13.06 25.79
C ASP A 134 13.00 -11.60 25.59
N PRO A 135 12.19 -10.59 26.00
CA PRO A 135 12.56 -9.19 25.84
C PRO A 135 13.78 -8.76 26.66
N GLN A 136 14.19 -9.55 27.65
CA GLN A 136 15.39 -9.23 28.46
C GLN A 136 16.68 -9.53 27.70
N ARG A 137 16.62 -10.43 26.74
CA ARG A 137 17.76 -10.83 25.90
C ARG A 137 17.87 -10.03 24.60
N LEU A 138 16.89 -9.18 24.34
CA LEU A 138 16.87 -8.21 23.23
C LEU A 138 17.36 -6.84 23.71
N SER A 139 17.47 -5.88 22.80
CA SER A 139 17.91 -4.53 23.12
C SER A 139 16.97 -3.81 24.10
N ALA A 140 17.43 -2.69 24.66
CA ALA A 140 16.61 -1.88 25.56
C ALA A 140 15.29 -1.41 24.90
N ARG A 141 15.27 -1.27 23.57
CA ARG A 141 14.08 -0.89 22.80
C ARG A 141 12.94 -1.89 22.95
N ALA A 142 13.22 -3.17 23.07
CA ALA A 142 12.19 -4.19 23.26
C ALA A 142 11.31 -3.93 24.49
N ARG A 143 11.88 -3.33 25.52
CA ARG A 143 11.22 -3.04 26.81
C ARG A 143 10.61 -1.65 26.89
N GLN A 144 10.86 -0.78 25.91
CA GLN A 144 10.23 0.56 25.86
C GLN A 144 8.72 0.43 25.79
N ARG A 145 8.00 1.23 26.59
CA ARG A 145 6.54 1.22 26.64
C ARG A 145 5.94 2.33 25.79
N ASN A 146 4.86 2.01 25.12
CA ASN A 146 4.04 2.98 24.37
C ASN A 146 3.07 3.72 25.32
N LYS A 147 2.24 4.63 24.77
CA LYS A 147 1.23 5.38 25.53
C LYS A 147 0.20 4.50 26.26
N ASP A 148 -0.04 3.29 25.75
CA ASP A 148 -0.97 2.32 26.33
C ASP A 148 -0.30 1.43 27.40
N GLY A 149 0.93 1.72 27.79
CA GLY A 149 1.70 0.98 28.78
C GLY A 149 2.27 -0.36 28.31
N ARG A 150 2.11 -0.72 27.04
CA ARG A 150 2.62 -1.97 26.46
C ARG A 150 4.03 -1.79 25.94
N SER A 151 4.89 -2.80 26.16
CA SER A 151 6.23 -2.79 25.58
C SER A 151 6.21 -2.98 24.07
N VAL A 152 7.28 -2.56 23.40
CA VAL A 152 7.48 -2.79 21.97
C VAL A 152 7.43 -4.28 21.67
N HIS A 153 8.07 -5.10 22.51
CA HIS A 153 8.06 -6.55 22.36
C HIS A 153 6.65 -7.16 22.53
N GLU A 154 5.85 -6.72 23.50
CA GLU A 154 4.47 -7.21 23.66
C GLU A 154 3.58 -6.91 22.45
N VAL A 155 3.75 -5.73 21.83
CA VAL A 155 3.03 -5.37 20.61
C VAL A 155 3.50 -6.22 19.42
N TRP A 156 4.82 -6.41 19.30
CA TRP A 156 5.42 -7.25 18.29
C TRP A 156 4.99 -8.72 18.43
N LEU A 157 5.07 -9.26 19.63
CA LEU A 157 4.76 -10.67 19.92
C LEU A 157 3.31 -11.02 19.53
N ARG A 158 2.36 -10.12 19.76
CA ARG A 158 0.98 -10.32 19.31
C ARG A 158 0.85 -10.41 17.80
N LYS A 159 1.57 -9.57 17.05
CA LYS A 159 1.58 -9.63 15.58
C LYS A 159 2.17 -10.94 15.08
N TYR A 160 3.31 -11.34 15.67
CA TYR A 160 3.94 -12.62 15.38
C TYR A 160 3.01 -13.80 15.66
N GLN A 161 2.38 -13.84 16.85
CA GLN A 161 1.42 -14.90 17.19
C GLN A 161 0.22 -14.95 16.25
N SER A 162 -0.26 -13.80 15.78
CA SER A 162 -1.32 -13.74 14.78
C SER A 162 -0.87 -14.31 13.44
N ALA A 163 0.35 -13.98 12.98
CA ALA A 163 0.94 -14.55 11.78
C ALA A 163 1.14 -16.06 11.91
N LEU A 164 1.67 -16.53 13.05
CA LEU A 164 1.86 -17.95 13.33
C LEU A 164 0.53 -18.73 13.31
N LYS A 165 -0.53 -18.17 13.89
CA LYS A 165 -1.88 -18.77 13.88
C LYS A 165 -2.49 -18.80 12.49
N ALA A 166 -2.25 -17.79 11.68
CA ALA A 166 -2.77 -17.66 10.32
C ALA A 166 -1.96 -18.46 9.28
N SER A 167 -0.74 -18.86 9.62
CA SER A 167 0.16 -19.58 8.71
C SER A 167 -0.42 -20.95 8.33
N LYS A 168 -0.32 -21.26 7.02
CA LYS A 168 -0.70 -22.55 6.44
C LYS A 168 0.52 -23.33 5.94
N GLU A 169 1.72 -22.89 6.30
CA GLU A 169 2.97 -23.51 5.87
C GLU A 169 3.15 -24.89 6.52
N ASP A 170 3.54 -25.87 5.72
CA ASP A 170 3.71 -27.26 6.15
C ASP A 170 4.75 -27.42 7.26
N PHE A 171 5.84 -26.63 7.21
CA PHE A 171 6.85 -26.67 8.26
C PHE A 171 6.33 -26.16 9.60
N VAL A 172 5.39 -25.21 9.61
CA VAL A 172 4.74 -24.73 10.86
C VAL A 172 3.88 -25.84 11.45
N ALA A 173 3.09 -26.52 10.62
CA ALA A 173 2.28 -27.67 11.05
C ALA A 173 3.18 -28.80 11.59
N HIS A 174 4.29 -29.09 10.92
CA HIS A 174 5.28 -30.08 11.35
C HIS A 174 5.91 -29.72 12.71
N HIS A 175 6.36 -28.47 12.90
CA HIS A 175 6.91 -28.04 14.20
C HIS A 175 5.88 -28.14 15.32
N LYS A 176 4.63 -27.78 15.04
CA LYS A 176 3.55 -27.87 16.02
C LYS A 176 3.28 -29.29 16.47
N SER A 177 3.29 -30.24 15.54
CA SER A 177 3.03 -31.66 15.85
C SER A 177 4.22 -32.35 16.53
N LYS A 178 5.45 -32.01 16.13
CA LYS A 178 6.66 -32.73 16.55
C LYS A 178 7.39 -32.08 17.73
N TYR A 179 7.35 -30.75 17.85
CA TYR A 179 8.16 -29.99 18.81
C TYR A 179 7.36 -29.07 19.74
N GLY A 180 6.03 -29.25 19.84
CA GLY A 180 5.18 -28.48 20.73
C GLY A 180 4.83 -27.06 20.29
N GLY A 181 5.15 -26.69 19.03
CA GLY A 181 4.64 -25.49 18.37
C GLY A 181 5.48 -24.22 18.45
N ALA A 182 6.47 -24.13 19.32
CA ALA A 182 7.43 -23.02 19.31
C ALA A 182 8.39 -23.17 18.12
N LEU A 183 8.44 -22.17 17.23
CA LEU A 183 9.39 -22.20 16.11
C LEU A 183 10.75 -21.69 16.58
N PRO A 184 11.86 -22.33 16.19
CA PRO A 184 13.15 -21.70 16.35
C PRO A 184 13.25 -20.47 15.46
N ILE A 185 14.05 -19.47 15.85
CA ILE A 185 14.10 -18.17 15.16
C ILE A 185 14.34 -18.27 13.66
N TRP A 186 15.18 -19.21 13.20
CA TRP A 186 15.44 -19.43 11.76
C TRP A 186 14.23 -19.95 10.97
N ALA A 187 13.25 -20.54 11.64
CA ALA A 187 11.97 -20.90 11.04
C ALA A 187 10.90 -19.81 11.31
N ALA A 188 10.96 -19.16 12.47
CA ALA A 188 10.02 -18.09 12.83
C ALA A 188 10.10 -16.88 11.87
N VAL A 189 11.30 -16.52 11.39
CA VAL A 189 11.49 -15.42 10.45
C VAL A 189 10.78 -15.66 9.12
N GLU A 190 10.57 -16.91 8.71
CA GLU A 190 9.93 -17.25 7.41
C GLU A 190 8.43 -16.89 7.36
N ILE A 191 7.76 -16.83 8.51
CA ILE A 191 6.36 -16.45 8.59
C ILE A 191 6.15 -14.96 8.94
N MET A 192 7.22 -14.20 9.12
CA MET A 192 7.14 -12.77 9.43
C MET A 192 6.98 -11.96 8.15
N ASP A 193 5.98 -11.08 8.11
CA ASP A 193 5.96 -10.02 7.10
C ASP A 193 7.06 -8.98 7.38
N TRP A 194 7.27 -8.08 6.41
CA TRP A 194 8.28 -7.02 6.55
C TRP A 194 8.08 -6.16 7.81
N GLY A 195 6.83 -5.90 8.20
CA GLY A 195 6.52 -5.15 9.40
C GLY A 195 6.96 -5.86 10.68
N ILE A 196 6.68 -7.16 10.80
CA ILE A 196 7.10 -7.98 11.95
C ILE A 196 8.63 -8.12 11.98
N LEU A 197 9.24 -8.43 10.82
CA LEU A 197 10.68 -8.62 10.67
C LEU A 197 11.47 -7.37 11.01
N SER A 198 11.07 -6.20 10.49
CA SER A 198 11.75 -4.92 10.73
C SER A 198 11.67 -4.47 12.21
N TYR A 199 10.58 -4.77 12.88
CA TYR A 199 10.48 -4.53 14.33
C TYR A 199 11.43 -5.41 15.12
N LEU A 200 11.55 -6.71 14.78
CA LEU A 200 12.49 -7.62 15.43
C LEU A 200 13.93 -7.16 15.19
N TYR A 201 14.26 -6.75 13.96
CA TYR A 201 15.59 -6.20 13.64
C TYR A 201 15.96 -4.98 14.49
N GLY A 202 14.98 -4.15 14.85
CA GLY A 202 15.19 -2.96 15.65
C GLY A 202 15.20 -3.21 17.18
N MET A 203 14.92 -4.42 17.62
CA MET A 203 14.90 -4.82 19.04
C MET A 203 16.15 -5.57 19.44
#